data_f628c83c403384bf8f05991dd6952de5
#
_entry.id   f628c83c403384bf8f05991dd6952de5
#
_cell.length_a   1.000
_cell.length_b   1.000
_cell.length_c   1.000
_cell.angle_alpha   90.00
_cell.angle_beta   90.00
_cell.angle_gamma   90.00
#
_symmetry.space_group_name_H-M   'P 1'
#
loop_
_entity.id
_entity.type
_entity.pdbx_description
1 polymer ?
#
loop_
_entity_poly.entity_id
_entity_poly.type
_entity_poly.pdbx_seq_one_letter_code
_entity_poly.pdbx_strand_id
1 'polypeptide(L)'
;RAYHPICEYLETLKWDGEERIRYVLKKYMGADDSDYVYEVLKHFMMEALLRVFYPGIKADEMLCLVGQQGAGKSTFFRFLSLKDNWFSDDLRDLGDKKVFESIRGHWIIEMSEMIAAISAKSNEEIKSFLSRQKDTYRTAYARFEKDRKRQCVFAGSTNTYQFIPFDRTGARRFLPIMNDASKAEKHILDDEEEARAYFNQLWAEAMIIYHSEENKGNLLKFTK
;
A
#
# COMPACT_ATOMS: atom_id res chain seq x y z
N ARG A 1 0.40 1.89 -25.68
CA ARG A 1 0.75 1.89 -24.24
C ARG A 1 2.07 1.12 -24.07
N ALA A 2 3.03 1.64 -23.31
CA ALA A 2 4.22 0.87 -22.99
C ALA A 2 3.80 -0.34 -22.12
N TYR A 3 4.45 -1.49 -22.34
CA TYR A 3 4.23 -2.71 -21.55
C TYR A 3 4.40 -2.44 -20.05
N HIS A 4 3.40 -2.79 -19.24
CA HIS A 4 3.45 -2.69 -17.80
C HIS A 4 2.82 -3.94 -17.15
N PRO A 5 3.64 -4.84 -16.58
CA PRO A 5 3.17 -6.17 -16.17
C PRO A 5 2.05 -6.15 -15.13
N ILE A 6 2.04 -5.16 -14.23
CA ILE A 6 0.98 -5.01 -13.22
C ILE A 6 -0.33 -4.59 -13.90
N CYS A 7 -0.30 -3.57 -14.77
CA CYS A 7 -1.51 -3.12 -15.47
C CYS A 7 -2.12 -4.24 -16.30
N GLU A 8 -1.29 -4.96 -17.06
CA GLU A 8 -1.78 -6.08 -17.88
C GLU A 8 -2.41 -7.18 -17.03
N TYR A 9 -1.80 -7.52 -15.90
CA TYR A 9 -2.37 -8.51 -14.99
C TYR A 9 -3.71 -8.05 -14.42
N LEU A 10 -3.80 -6.81 -13.93
CA LEU A 10 -5.03 -6.24 -13.36
C LEU A 10 -6.17 -6.22 -14.38
N GLU A 11 -5.88 -5.90 -15.65
CA GLU A 11 -6.85 -5.88 -16.74
C GLU A 11 -7.39 -7.29 -17.11
N THR A 12 -6.70 -8.37 -16.71
CA THR A 12 -7.19 -9.75 -16.89
C THR A 12 -8.18 -10.20 -15.82
N LEU A 13 -8.23 -9.52 -14.68
CA LEU A 13 -9.05 -9.92 -13.55
C LEU A 13 -10.53 -9.72 -13.87
N LYS A 14 -11.36 -10.68 -13.43
CA LYS A 14 -12.81 -10.64 -13.57
C LYS A 14 -13.44 -10.78 -12.20
N TRP A 15 -14.20 -9.78 -11.80
CA TRP A 15 -14.90 -9.78 -10.53
C TRP A 15 -16.10 -10.74 -10.55
N ASP A 16 -16.24 -11.52 -9.50
CA ASP A 16 -17.31 -12.48 -9.32
C ASP A 16 -18.59 -11.88 -8.74
N GLY A 17 -18.58 -10.60 -8.36
CA GLY A 17 -19.73 -9.87 -7.80
C GLY A 17 -19.78 -9.85 -6.27
N GLU A 18 -18.84 -10.50 -5.58
CA GLU A 18 -18.80 -10.47 -4.11
C GLU A 18 -17.91 -9.34 -3.59
N GLU A 19 -18.44 -8.56 -2.64
CA GLU A 19 -17.69 -7.50 -1.97
C GLU A 19 -16.62 -8.08 -1.04
N ARG A 20 -15.36 -7.63 -1.20
CA ARG A 20 -14.22 -8.10 -0.41
C ARG A 20 -13.43 -6.96 0.22
N ILE A 21 -13.42 -5.79 -0.40
CA ILE A 21 -12.67 -4.63 0.12
C ILE A 21 -13.15 -4.29 1.52
N ARG A 22 -14.46 -4.37 1.76
CA ARG A 22 -15.03 -4.12 3.08
C ARG A 22 -14.62 -5.15 4.13
N TYR A 23 -14.46 -6.41 3.74
CA TYR A 23 -14.37 -7.51 4.70
C TYR A 23 -12.97 -8.11 4.85
N VAL A 24 -12.04 -7.87 3.94
CA VAL A 24 -10.72 -8.52 3.93
C VAL A 24 -9.91 -8.26 5.20
N LEU A 25 -9.95 -7.05 5.75
CA LEU A 25 -9.22 -6.70 6.97
C LEU A 25 -9.89 -7.29 8.22
N LYS A 26 -11.20 -7.39 8.25
CA LYS A 26 -11.91 -8.14 9.29
C LYS A 26 -11.54 -9.62 9.22
N LYS A 27 -11.63 -10.22 8.02
CA LYS A 27 -11.39 -11.64 7.79
C LYS A 27 -10.00 -12.08 8.24
N TYR A 28 -8.95 -11.38 7.80
CA TYR A 28 -7.57 -11.83 7.99
C TYR A 28 -6.81 -11.08 9.08
N MET A 29 -7.23 -9.88 9.44
CA MET A 29 -6.53 -9.03 10.41
C MET A 29 -7.33 -8.77 11.68
N GLY A 30 -8.60 -9.21 11.74
CA GLY A 30 -9.48 -8.95 12.89
C GLY A 30 -9.74 -7.46 13.13
N ALA A 31 -9.69 -6.65 12.07
CA ALA A 31 -10.05 -5.24 12.13
C ALA A 31 -11.56 -5.06 12.30
N ASP A 32 -11.98 -3.93 12.82
CA ASP A 32 -13.40 -3.62 12.97
C ASP A 32 -14.07 -3.42 11.60
N ASP A 33 -15.31 -3.90 11.46
CA ASP A 33 -16.14 -3.63 10.30
C ASP A 33 -16.72 -2.21 10.42
N SER A 34 -16.00 -1.24 9.92
CA SER A 34 -16.38 0.17 9.97
C SER A 34 -16.17 0.85 8.61
N ASP A 35 -16.91 1.94 8.39
CA ASP A 35 -16.73 2.73 7.17
C ASP A 35 -15.32 3.33 7.07
N TYR A 36 -14.70 3.66 8.20
CA TYR A 36 -13.32 4.11 8.23
C TYR A 36 -12.35 3.06 7.67
N VAL A 37 -12.44 1.81 8.13
CA VAL A 37 -11.57 0.71 7.67
C VAL A 37 -11.76 0.45 6.19
N TYR A 38 -13.02 0.42 5.73
CA TYR A 38 -13.35 0.26 4.31
C TYR A 38 -12.78 1.40 3.45
N GLU A 39 -13.04 2.66 3.83
CA GLU A 39 -12.60 3.81 3.04
C GLU A 39 -11.08 3.93 3.00
N VAL A 40 -10.37 3.65 4.09
CA VAL A 40 -8.91 3.67 4.13
C VAL A 40 -8.30 2.61 3.21
N LEU A 41 -8.80 1.38 3.25
CA LEU A 41 -8.30 0.32 2.37
C LEU A 41 -8.63 0.62 0.91
N LYS A 42 -9.87 1.01 0.61
CA LYS A 42 -10.29 1.42 -0.74
C LYS A 42 -9.40 2.54 -1.27
N HIS A 43 -9.17 3.58 -0.47
CA HIS A 43 -8.32 4.70 -0.85
C HIS A 43 -6.89 4.24 -1.19
N PHE A 44 -6.28 3.44 -0.32
CA PHE A 44 -4.95 2.88 -0.56
C PHE A 44 -4.90 2.06 -1.87
N MET A 45 -5.92 1.24 -2.13
CA MET A 45 -6.00 0.46 -3.36
C MET A 45 -6.17 1.36 -4.59
N MET A 46 -6.96 2.43 -4.50
CA MET A 46 -7.10 3.40 -5.60
C MET A 46 -5.80 4.15 -5.87
N GLU A 47 -5.05 4.56 -4.83
CA GLU A 47 -3.70 5.12 -5.00
C GLU A 47 -2.76 4.14 -5.71
N ALA A 48 -2.80 2.86 -5.32
CA ALA A 48 -1.97 1.83 -5.92
C ALA A 48 -2.30 1.61 -7.42
N LEU A 49 -3.58 1.61 -7.80
CA LEU A 49 -4.00 1.56 -9.20
C LEU A 49 -3.55 2.80 -9.97
N LEU A 50 -3.81 3.99 -9.41
CA LEU A 50 -3.44 5.24 -10.07
C LEU A 50 -1.92 5.37 -10.27
N ARG A 51 -1.10 4.86 -9.35
CA ARG A 51 0.36 4.86 -9.48
C ARG A 51 0.86 4.04 -10.66
N VAL A 52 0.21 2.94 -11.01
CA VAL A 52 0.63 2.10 -12.14
C VAL A 52 -0.01 2.54 -13.46
N PHE A 53 -1.27 3.01 -13.44
CA PHE A 53 -1.93 3.51 -14.64
C PHE A 53 -1.50 4.92 -15.04
N TYR A 54 -1.19 5.78 -14.05
CA TYR A 54 -0.73 7.17 -14.23
C TYR A 54 0.54 7.44 -13.42
N PRO A 55 1.70 6.91 -13.82
CA PRO A 55 2.95 7.04 -13.08
C PRO A 55 3.27 8.49 -12.71
N GLY A 56 3.59 8.71 -11.44
CA GLY A 56 3.90 10.03 -10.90
C GLY A 56 2.71 10.82 -10.39
N ILE A 57 1.51 10.23 -10.35
CA ILE A 57 0.38 10.86 -9.64
C ILE A 57 0.71 11.04 -8.15
N LYS A 58 0.13 12.06 -7.54
CA LYS A 58 0.29 12.27 -6.11
C LYS A 58 -0.46 11.15 -5.34
N ALA A 59 0.26 10.44 -4.50
CA ALA A 59 -0.22 9.40 -3.60
C ALA A 59 0.72 9.43 -2.39
N ASP A 60 0.34 10.12 -1.34
CA ASP A 60 1.19 10.43 -0.18
C ASP A 60 0.60 9.93 1.15
N GLU A 61 -0.53 9.28 1.11
CA GLU A 61 -1.10 8.56 2.23
C GLU A 61 -0.50 7.14 2.34
N MET A 62 -0.42 6.64 3.56
CA MET A 62 0.14 5.33 3.87
C MET A 62 -0.81 4.56 4.78
N LEU A 63 -1.30 3.42 4.30
CA LEU A 63 -2.03 2.46 5.13
C LEU A 63 -1.10 1.86 6.17
N CYS A 64 -1.45 1.99 7.46
CA CYS A 64 -0.66 1.49 8.58
C CYS A 64 -1.44 0.42 9.35
N LEU A 65 -1.00 -0.83 9.30
CA LEU A 65 -1.57 -1.90 10.11
C LEU A 65 -0.91 -1.92 11.50
N VAL A 66 -1.72 -1.74 12.53
CA VAL A 66 -1.27 -1.64 13.93
C VAL A 66 -1.80 -2.81 14.73
N GLY A 67 -0.94 -3.60 15.36
CA GLY A 67 -1.37 -4.75 16.14
C GLY A 67 -0.22 -5.69 16.50
N GLN A 68 -0.52 -6.77 17.18
CA GLN A 68 0.45 -7.70 17.75
C GLN A 68 1.42 -8.25 16.69
N GLN A 69 2.63 -8.60 17.15
CA GLN A 69 3.60 -9.33 16.35
C GLN A 69 3.04 -10.71 15.98
N GLY A 70 3.34 -11.17 14.76
CA GLY A 70 2.84 -12.46 14.28
C GLY A 70 1.41 -12.44 13.72
N ALA A 71 0.71 -11.30 13.75
CA ALA A 71 -0.66 -11.16 13.20
C ALA A 71 -0.76 -11.24 11.66
N GLY A 72 0.31 -11.52 10.95
CA GLY A 72 0.29 -11.65 9.48
C GLY A 72 0.28 -10.32 8.70
N LYS A 73 0.60 -9.19 9.33
CA LYS A 73 0.55 -7.84 8.69
C LYS A 73 1.40 -7.75 7.41
N SER A 74 2.66 -8.17 7.47
CA SER A 74 3.55 -8.15 6.30
C SER A 74 3.11 -9.15 5.23
N THR A 75 2.58 -10.31 5.65
CA THR A 75 1.99 -11.29 4.73
C THR A 75 0.76 -10.72 4.02
N PHE A 76 -0.07 -9.95 4.72
CA PHE A 76 -1.20 -9.24 4.14
C PHE A 76 -0.74 -8.30 3.00
N PHE A 77 0.26 -7.46 3.23
CA PHE A 77 0.79 -6.57 2.18
C PHE A 77 1.45 -7.33 1.03
N ARG A 78 2.14 -8.43 1.32
CA ARG A 78 2.72 -9.31 0.31
C ARG A 78 1.62 -9.90 -0.59
N PHE A 79 0.53 -10.41 -0.03
CA PHE A 79 -0.58 -10.95 -0.82
C PHE A 79 -1.37 -9.85 -1.53
N LEU A 80 -1.50 -8.67 -0.90
CA LEU A 80 -2.10 -7.51 -1.55
C LEU A 80 -1.31 -7.07 -2.79
N SER A 81 -0.01 -7.30 -2.86
CA SER A 81 0.80 -7.04 -4.06
C SER A 81 0.57 -8.04 -5.20
N LEU A 82 -0.22 -9.11 -4.99
CA LEU A 82 -0.56 -10.21 -5.90
C LEU A 82 0.61 -11.15 -6.22
N LYS A 83 1.79 -10.62 -6.49
CA LYS A 83 3.01 -11.40 -6.77
C LYS A 83 4.12 -10.97 -5.85
N ASP A 84 4.87 -11.93 -5.32
CA ASP A 84 5.93 -11.66 -4.34
C ASP A 84 7.02 -10.73 -4.89
N ASN A 85 7.31 -10.77 -6.19
CA ASN A 85 8.26 -9.85 -6.84
C ASN A 85 7.72 -8.43 -7.05
N TRP A 86 6.46 -8.16 -6.73
CA TRP A 86 5.87 -6.81 -6.72
C TRP A 86 5.80 -6.22 -5.31
N PHE A 87 6.20 -6.99 -4.29
CA PHE A 87 6.30 -6.60 -2.90
C PHE A 87 7.75 -6.36 -2.49
N SER A 88 7.98 -5.42 -1.58
CA SER A 88 9.25 -5.24 -0.89
C SER A 88 9.00 -4.79 0.55
N ASP A 89 9.76 -5.36 1.48
CA ASP A 89 9.85 -4.99 2.89
C ASP A 89 11.27 -4.55 3.29
N ASP A 90 12.15 -4.38 2.30
CA ASP A 90 13.58 -4.06 2.52
C ASP A 90 13.88 -2.54 2.41
N LEU A 91 12.95 -1.71 2.88
CA LEU A 91 13.17 -0.27 2.93
C LEU A 91 13.61 0.18 4.32
N ARG A 92 14.93 0.35 4.54
CA ARG A 92 15.52 0.59 5.87
C ARG A 92 16.05 2.00 6.08
N ASP A 93 16.53 2.67 5.05
CA ASP A 93 17.14 4.00 5.15
C ASP A 93 16.72 4.87 3.97
N LEU A 94 16.01 5.97 4.27
CA LEU A 94 15.56 6.93 3.26
C LEU A 94 16.66 7.89 2.78
N GLY A 95 17.77 7.97 3.51
CA GLY A 95 18.92 8.80 3.18
C GLY A 95 19.88 8.17 2.16
N ASP A 96 19.84 6.85 1.99
CA ASP A 96 20.69 6.15 1.03
C ASP A 96 20.17 6.35 -0.40
N LYS A 97 21.07 6.74 -1.32
CA LYS A 97 20.73 6.83 -2.75
C LYS A 97 20.27 5.50 -3.36
N LYS A 98 20.67 4.37 -2.77
CA LYS A 98 20.23 3.03 -3.17
C LYS A 98 18.75 2.77 -2.94
N VAL A 99 18.10 3.53 -2.05
CA VAL A 99 16.66 3.42 -1.79
C VAL A 99 15.84 3.50 -3.09
N PHE A 100 16.26 4.33 -4.03
CA PHE A 100 15.54 4.50 -5.30
C PHE A 100 15.71 3.31 -6.26
N GLU A 101 16.78 2.55 -6.10
CA GLU A 101 16.96 1.29 -6.82
C GLU A 101 16.14 0.16 -6.19
N SER A 102 16.06 0.12 -4.86
CA SER A 102 15.29 -0.91 -4.14
C SER A 102 13.77 -0.80 -4.31
N ILE A 103 13.25 0.41 -4.52
CA ILE A 103 11.79 0.58 -4.78
C ILE A 103 11.40 0.28 -6.23
N ARG A 104 12.38 0.16 -7.13
CA ARG A 104 12.12 -0.02 -8.56
C ARG A 104 11.58 -1.42 -8.85
N GLY A 105 10.46 -1.48 -9.56
CA GLY A 105 9.83 -2.74 -9.96
C GLY A 105 8.88 -3.32 -8.91
N HIS A 106 8.83 -2.73 -7.72
CA HIS A 106 7.87 -3.09 -6.68
C HIS A 106 6.64 -2.18 -6.74
N TRP A 107 5.50 -2.73 -6.38
CA TRP A 107 4.21 -2.04 -6.39
C TRP A 107 3.78 -1.60 -5.00
N ILE A 108 3.85 -2.51 -4.03
CA ILE A 108 3.58 -2.22 -2.62
C ILE A 108 4.87 -2.41 -1.82
N ILE A 109 5.25 -1.37 -1.07
CA ILE A 109 6.48 -1.35 -0.29
C ILE A 109 6.13 -1.14 1.17
N GLU A 110 6.53 -2.10 2.00
CA GLU A 110 6.31 -2.04 3.44
C GLU A 110 7.46 -1.32 4.15
N MET A 111 7.11 -0.43 5.07
CA MET A 111 8.02 0.38 5.88
C MET A 111 7.87 0.02 7.38
N SER A 112 8.06 -1.24 7.75
CA SER A 112 7.76 -1.73 9.11
C SER A 112 8.67 -1.17 10.19
N GLU A 113 9.98 -1.29 10.04
CA GLU A 113 10.94 -0.87 11.06
C GLU A 113 11.06 0.65 11.18
N MET A 114 10.86 1.36 10.09
CA MET A 114 10.93 2.82 10.06
C MET A 114 9.80 3.48 10.81
N ILE A 115 8.60 2.88 10.78
CA ILE A 115 7.43 3.38 11.51
C ILE A 115 7.62 3.17 13.01
N ALA A 116 8.21 2.07 13.42
CA ALA A 116 8.47 1.78 14.84
C ALA A 116 9.52 2.74 15.45
N ALA A 117 10.41 3.29 14.63
CA ALA A 117 11.51 4.18 15.06
C ALA A 117 11.26 5.67 14.79
N ILE A 118 10.00 6.09 14.56
CA ILE A 118 9.69 7.48 14.22
C ILE A 118 10.07 8.43 15.37
N SER A 119 11.12 9.21 15.14
CA SER A 119 11.41 10.44 15.87
C SER A 119 10.81 11.65 15.13
N ALA A 120 10.71 12.80 15.77
CA ALA A 120 10.21 14.01 15.11
C ALA A 120 10.99 14.35 13.82
N LYS A 121 12.31 14.13 13.79
CA LYS A 121 13.16 14.36 12.61
C LYS A 121 12.87 13.34 11.50
N SER A 122 12.84 12.06 11.83
CA SER A 122 12.55 10.99 10.84
C SER A 122 11.15 11.10 10.26
N ASN A 123 10.18 11.65 11.01
CA ASN A 123 8.84 11.91 10.54
C ASN A 123 8.80 12.88 9.35
N GLU A 124 9.52 14.00 9.42
CA GLU A 124 9.60 14.95 8.29
C GLU A 124 10.30 14.34 7.06
N GLU A 125 11.31 13.50 7.27
CA GLU A 125 11.98 12.77 6.18
C GLU A 125 11.01 11.78 5.51
N ILE A 126 10.24 11.01 6.29
CA ILE A 126 9.22 10.09 5.78
C ILE A 126 8.14 10.85 5.01
N LYS A 127 7.60 11.93 5.55
CA LYS A 127 6.60 12.77 4.88
C LYS A 127 7.11 13.32 3.55
N SER A 128 8.34 13.85 3.55
CA SER A 128 9.01 14.33 2.35
C SER A 128 9.18 13.22 1.33
N PHE A 129 9.59 12.03 1.78
CA PHE A 129 9.77 10.86 0.93
C PHE A 129 8.45 10.38 0.32
N LEU A 130 7.38 10.24 1.11
CA LEU A 130 6.06 9.83 0.64
C LEU A 130 5.49 10.78 -0.41
N SER A 131 5.71 12.09 -0.24
CA SER A 131 5.14 13.12 -1.13
C SER A 131 5.79 13.19 -2.51
N ARG A 132 6.88 12.46 -2.75
CA ARG A 132 7.57 12.50 -4.05
C ARG A 132 6.74 11.82 -5.12
N GLN A 133 6.64 12.47 -6.27
CA GLN A 133 5.99 11.95 -7.47
C GLN A 133 6.98 11.30 -8.45
N LYS A 134 8.26 11.67 -8.32
CA LYS A 134 9.37 11.14 -9.10
C LYS A 134 10.63 11.07 -8.23
N ASP A 135 11.52 10.20 -8.62
CA ASP A 135 12.86 10.07 -8.05
C ASP A 135 13.91 10.28 -9.12
N THR A 136 14.93 11.10 -8.82
CA THR A 136 16.02 11.40 -9.74
C THR A 136 17.26 10.68 -9.26
N TYR A 137 17.72 9.69 -10.02
CA TYR A 137 18.91 8.93 -9.69
C TYR A 137 19.60 8.36 -10.92
N ARG A 138 20.85 7.97 -10.74
CA ARG A 138 21.69 7.34 -11.75
C ARG A 138 21.79 5.85 -11.46
N THR A 139 21.33 5.02 -12.39
CA THR A 139 21.57 3.57 -12.31
C THR A 139 23.03 3.22 -12.60
N ALA A 140 23.47 2.05 -12.12
CA ALA A 140 24.80 1.55 -12.44
C ALA A 140 25.05 1.61 -13.96
N TYR A 141 26.23 2.07 -14.34
CA TYR A 141 26.68 2.28 -15.73
C TYR A 141 25.94 3.36 -16.55
N ALA A 142 24.94 4.04 -16.00
CA ALA A 142 24.31 5.15 -16.70
C ALA A 142 25.23 6.40 -16.68
N ARG A 143 25.29 7.14 -17.79
CA ARG A 143 26.12 8.34 -17.92
C ARG A 143 25.51 9.55 -17.18
N PHE A 144 24.18 9.59 -17.11
CA PHE A 144 23.41 10.70 -16.53
C PHE A 144 22.33 10.22 -15.55
N GLU A 145 21.97 11.06 -14.60
CA GLU A 145 20.76 10.89 -13.78
C GLU A 145 19.52 11.02 -14.65
N LYS A 146 18.46 10.29 -14.31
CA LYS A 146 17.16 10.36 -14.98
C LYS A 146 16.04 10.45 -13.97
N ASP A 147 15.05 11.28 -14.29
CA ASP A 147 13.78 11.32 -13.60
C ASP A 147 12.97 10.06 -13.88
N ARG A 148 12.52 9.43 -12.81
CA ARG A 148 11.65 8.24 -12.86
C ARG A 148 10.40 8.50 -12.07
N LYS A 149 9.27 8.50 -12.74
CA LYS A 149 7.96 8.65 -12.13
C LYS A 149 7.68 7.45 -11.22
N ARG A 150 7.19 7.70 -9.99
CA ARG A 150 6.84 6.64 -9.05
C ARG A 150 5.64 5.85 -9.53
N GLN A 151 5.73 4.53 -9.35
CA GLN A 151 4.69 3.57 -9.69
C GLN A 151 4.31 2.70 -8.48
N CYS A 152 4.88 2.98 -7.31
CA CYS A 152 4.64 2.27 -6.07
C CYS A 152 3.85 3.11 -5.06
N VAL A 153 3.23 2.41 -4.11
CA VAL A 153 2.65 2.95 -2.89
C VAL A 153 3.37 2.39 -1.67
N PHE A 154 3.25 3.09 -0.54
CA PHE A 154 3.89 2.70 0.70
C PHE A 154 2.85 2.28 1.73
N ALA A 155 3.14 1.17 2.41
CA ALA A 155 2.36 0.64 3.50
C ALA A 155 3.22 0.55 4.76
N GLY A 156 2.62 0.50 5.92
CA GLY A 156 3.33 0.39 7.16
C GLY A 156 2.75 -0.66 8.08
N SER A 157 3.61 -1.31 8.86
CA SER A 157 3.18 -2.16 9.95
C SER A 157 3.92 -1.82 11.24
N THR A 158 3.23 -1.87 12.36
CA THR A 158 3.81 -1.63 13.68
C THR A 158 3.09 -2.42 14.76
N ASN A 159 3.81 -2.67 15.85
CA ASN A 159 3.26 -3.34 17.03
C ASN A 159 2.83 -2.33 18.11
N THR A 160 3.08 -1.04 17.91
CA THR A 160 2.82 0.00 18.89
C THR A 160 1.87 1.05 18.37
N TYR A 161 1.00 1.57 19.25
CA TYR A 161 0.04 2.63 18.95
C TYR A 161 0.69 4.04 18.97
N GLN A 162 1.92 4.15 19.44
CA GLN A 162 2.59 5.44 19.68
C GLN A 162 3.38 5.95 18.45
N PHE A 163 3.19 5.37 17.29
CA PHE A 163 3.94 5.76 16.09
C PHE A 163 3.38 7.01 15.39
N ILE A 164 2.11 7.37 15.63
CA ILE A 164 1.50 8.54 14.99
C ILE A 164 2.04 9.79 15.69
N PRO A 165 2.74 10.67 14.96
CA PRO A 165 3.21 11.91 15.54
C PRO A 165 2.03 12.76 15.99
N PHE A 166 2.11 13.35 17.18
CA PHE A 166 1.12 14.31 17.68
C PHE A 166 1.06 15.63 16.88
N ASP A 167 1.82 15.72 15.78
CA ASP A 167 1.84 16.89 14.92
C ASP A 167 0.60 16.92 14.00
N ARG A 168 -0.20 17.98 14.15
CA ARG A 168 -1.44 18.22 13.40
C ARG A 168 -1.24 18.28 11.87
N THR A 169 -0.03 18.54 11.37
CA THR A 169 0.23 18.78 9.95
C THR A 169 0.64 17.51 9.18
N GLY A 170 1.09 16.48 9.87
CA GLY A 170 1.66 15.27 9.27
C GLY A 170 0.87 13.99 9.49
N ALA A 171 0.06 13.94 10.53
CA ALA A 171 -0.72 12.74 10.90
C ALA A 171 -1.67 12.27 9.78
N ARG A 172 -2.16 13.16 8.93
CA ARG A 172 -3.09 12.86 7.83
C ARG A 172 -2.53 11.89 6.78
N ARG A 173 -1.20 11.72 6.70
CA ARG A 173 -0.58 10.78 5.76
C ARG A 173 -0.55 9.35 6.28
N PHE A 174 -0.67 9.18 7.57
CA PHE A 174 -0.67 7.87 8.20
C PHE A 174 -2.10 7.47 8.52
N LEU A 175 -2.60 6.44 7.85
CA LEU A 175 -3.97 5.96 8.00
C LEU A 175 -3.95 4.65 8.80
N PRO A 176 -4.05 4.72 10.14
CA PRO A 176 -3.92 3.55 10.99
C PRO A 176 -5.17 2.70 10.97
N ILE A 177 -5.01 1.39 10.84
CA ILE A 177 -6.04 0.39 11.06
C ILE A 177 -5.58 -0.54 12.17
N MET A 178 -6.42 -0.66 13.19
CA MET A 178 -6.15 -1.50 14.35
C MET A 178 -6.48 -2.95 14.04
N ASN A 179 -5.53 -3.82 14.33
CA ASN A 179 -5.63 -5.26 14.10
C ASN A 179 -5.68 -6.01 15.42
N ASP A 180 -6.54 -7.01 15.49
CA ASP A 180 -6.61 -7.95 16.60
C ASP A 180 -6.66 -9.38 16.05
N ALA A 181 -5.53 -10.07 16.08
CA ALA A 181 -5.44 -11.43 15.54
C ALA A 181 -6.42 -12.41 16.20
N SER A 182 -6.85 -12.14 17.45
CA SER A 182 -7.83 -12.99 18.15
C SER A 182 -9.25 -12.87 17.58
N LYS A 183 -9.53 -11.80 16.84
CA LYS A 183 -10.81 -11.54 16.17
C LYS A 183 -10.81 -11.89 14.69
N ALA A 184 -9.66 -12.25 14.14
CA ALA A 184 -9.56 -12.67 12.74
C ALA A 184 -10.36 -13.97 12.53
N GLU A 185 -11.13 -14.02 11.45
CA GLU A 185 -11.94 -15.19 11.11
C GLU A 185 -11.05 -16.37 10.68
N LYS A 186 -9.91 -16.07 10.06
CA LYS A 186 -8.95 -17.04 9.56
C LYS A 186 -7.56 -16.42 9.56
N HIS A 187 -6.54 -17.20 9.93
CA HIS A 187 -5.16 -16.74 9.74
C HIS A 187 -4.80 -16.78 8.24
N ILE A 188 -4.12 -15.74 7.76
CA ILE A 188 -3.85 -15.56 6.33
C ILE A 188 -3.00 -16.69 5.70
N LEU A 189 -2.25 -17.42 6.50
CA LEU A 189 -1.42 -18.56 6.07
C LEU A 189 -2.08 -19.92 6.31
N ASP A 190 -3.31 -19.99 6.83
CA ASP A 190 -3.98 -21.29 7.01
C ASP A 190 -4.28 -21.98 5.66
N ASP A 191 -4.50 -21.18 4.62
CA ASP A 191 -4.65 -21.62 3.24
C ASP A 191 -4.15 -20.53 2.30
N GLU A 192 -2.91 -20.66 1.87
CA GLU A 192 -2.27 -19.64 1.02
C GLU A 192 -2.92 -19.55 -0.38
N GLU A 193 -3.37 -20.68 -0.94
CA GLU A 193 -3.99 -20.71 -2.26
C GLU A 193 -5.34 -19.98 -2.23
N GLU A 194 -6.19 -20.30 -1.24
CA GLU A 194 -7.46 -19.59 -1.04
C GLU A 194 -7.24 -18.10 -0.80
N ALA A 195 -6.27 -17.74 0.05
CA ALA A 195 -5.98 -16.34 0.34
C ALA A 195 -5.55 -15.60 -0.93
N ARG A 196 -4.63 -16.15 -1.73
CA ARG A 196 -4.20 -15.52 -2.98
C ARG A 196 -5.35 -15.39 -3.99
N ALA A 197 -6.23 -16.38 -4.10
CA ALA A 197 -7.43 -16.29 -4.92
C ALA A 197 -8.38 -15.19 -4.42
N TYR A 198 -8.53 -15.04 -3.11
CA TYR A 198 -9.30 -13.96 -2.49
C TYR A 198 -8.73 -12.57 -2.84
N PHE A 199 -7.42 -12.40 -2.78
CA PHE A 199 -6.77 -11.12 -3.14
C PHE A 199 -6.87 -10.81 -4.64
N ASN A 200 -6.88 -11.81 -5.51
CA ASN A 200 -7.19 -11.59 -6.93
C ASN A 200 -8.60 -11.01 -7.13
N GLN A 201 -9.59 -11.55 -6.43
CA GLN A 201 -10.96 -11.04 -6.48
C GLN A 201 -11.11 -9.67 -5.82
N LEU A 202 -10.34 -9.41 -4.75
CA LEU A 202 -10.25 -8.09 -4.11
C LEU A 202 -9.80 -7.02 -5.13
N TRP A 203 -8.77 -7.30 -5.94
CA TRP A 203 -8.34 -6.38 -6.99
C TRP A 203 -9.28 -6.33 -8.18
N ALA A 204 -9.99 -7.41 -8.50
CA ALA A 204 -11.04 -7.39 -9.51
C ALA A 204 -12.19 -6.44 -9.11
N GLU A 205 -12.62 -6.44 -7.83
CA GLU A 205 -13.56 -5.48 -7.27
C GLU A 205 -13.02 -4.05 -7.37
N ALA A 206 -11.77 -3.83 -6.97
CA ALA A 206 -11.12 -2.52 -7.06
C ALA A 206 -11.05 -1.97 -8.49
N MET A 207 -10.84 -2.83 -9.50
CA MET A 207 -10.86 -2.44 -10.90
C MET A 207 -12.25 -2.00 -11.36
N ILE A 208 -13.34 -2.60 -10.88
CA ILE A 208 -14.70 -2.14 -11.16
C ILE A 208 -14.93 -0.72 -10.60
N ILE A 209 -14.50 -0.48 -9.35
CA ILE A 209 -14.59 0.86 -8.73
C ILE A 209 -13.77 1.86 -9.55
N TYR A 210 -12.53 1.52 -9.88
CA TYR A 210 -11.63 2.35 -10.67
C TYR A 210 -12.28 2.78 -11.98
N HIS A 211 -12.80 1.85 -12.77
CA HIS A 211 -13.43 2.14 -14.05
C HIS A 211 -14.74 2.94 -13.92
N SER A 212 -15.50 2.73 -12.84
CA SER A 212 -16.75 3.47 -12.61
C SER A 212 -16.53 4.93 -12.25
N GLU A 213 -15.41 5.25 -11.61
CA GLU A 213 -15.10 6.58 -11.08
C GLU A 213 -14.04 7.33 -11.88
N GLU A 214 -13.36 6.68 -12.83
CA GLU A 214 -12.26 7.25 -13.63
C GLU A 214 -12.60 8.62 -14.24
N ASN A 215 -13.85 8.79 -14.68
CA ASN A 215 -14.32 10.05 -15.26
C ASN A 215 -14.91 11.03 -14.22
N LYS A 216 -15.00 10.67 -12.95
CA LYS A 216 -15.65 11.49 -11.91
C LYS A 216 -14.67 12.32 -11.09
N GLY A 217 -13.36 12.11 -11.24
CA GLY A 217 -12.32 12.84 -10.49
C GLY A 217 -12.36 12.64 -8.97
N ASN A 218 -13.00 11.57 -8.50
CA ASN A 218 -13.28 11.30 -7.09
C ASN A 218 -12.52 10.12 -6.49
N LEU A 219 -11.67 9.43 -7.25
CA LEU A 219 -11.00 8.18 -6.85
C LEU A 219 -10.21 8.29 -5.54
N LEU A 220 -9.68 9.49 -5.23
CA LEU A 220 -8.89 9.75 -4.03
C LEU A 220 -9.62 10.66 -3.02
N LYS A 221 -10.94 10.69 -3.06
CA LYS A 221 -11.73 11.41 -2.05
C LYS A 221 -12.38 10.40 -1.10
N PHE A 222 -12.18 10.62 0.19
CA PHE A 222 -12.96 9.89 1.20
C PHE A 222 -14.43 10.27 1.09
N THR A 223 -15.32 9.28 1.19
CA THR A 223 -16.75 9.51 1.27
C THR A 223 -17.05 10.21 2.62
N LYS A 224 -17.82 11.30 2.60
CA LYS A 224 -18.18 12.04 3.81
C LYS A 224 -19.27 11.34 4.59
#